data_1ba0afe3ad6afe421df5011bcc20bf41
#
_entry.id   1ba0afe3ad6afe421df5011bcc20bf41
#
_cell.length_a   1.000
_cell.length_b   1.000
_cell.length_c   1.000
_cell.angle_alpha   90.00
_cell.angle_beta   90.00
_cell.angle_gamma   90.00
#
_symmetry.space_group_name_H-M   'P 1'
#
loop_
_entity.id
_entity.type
_entity.pdbx_description
1 polymer ?
#
loop_
_entity_poly.entity_id
_entity_poly.type
_entity_poly.pdbx_seq_one_letter_code
_entity_poly.pdbx_strand_id
1 'polypeptide(L)' 'MEHYFFDLHFGDEQVVDEDGIDHFDVGSAVYYGQRIADKIGRDADYTSLKVHVRAPDGCILAIVAASSGRGYEQVALIGR' A
#
# COMPACT_ATOMS: atom_id res chain seq x y z
N MET A 1 4.29 -18.81 4.77
CA MET A 1 3.60 -17.52 4.75
C MET A 1 4.24 -16.55 5.69
N GLU A 2 4.23 -15.29 5.31
CA GLU A 2 4.83 -14.23 6.10
C GLU A 2 3.74 -13.27 6.55
N HIS A 3 3.98 -12.61 7.67
CA HIS A 3 3.04 -11.66 8.22
C HIS A 3 3.47 -10.25 7.82
N TYR A 4 2.52 -9.45 7.34
CA TYR A 4 2.83 -8.10 6.89
C TYR A 4 1.82 -7.13 7.46
N PHE A 5 2.24 -5.87 7.59
CA PHE A 5 1.41 -4.80 8.13
C PHE A 5 1.25 -3.71 7.07
N PHE A 6 0.10 -3.09 7.05
CA PHE A 6 -0.25 -2.11 6.03
C PHE A 6 -0.68 -0.82 6.70
N ASP A 7 0.28 0.06 6.93
CA ASP A 7 0.03 1.32 7.61
C ASP A 7 -0.45 2.36 6.60
N LEU A 8 -1.44 3.14 6.97
CA LEU A 8 -2.00 4.16 6.10
C LEU A 8 -1.46 5.52 6.49
N HIS A 9 -1.03 6.29 5.51
CA HIS A 9 -0.53 7.65 5.72
C HIS A 9 -1.25 8.59 4.79
N PHE A 10 -1.88 9.62 5.32
CA PHE A 10 -2.55 10.61 4.51
C PHE A 10 -2.54 11.95 5.23
N GLY A 11 -1.99 12.95 4.54
CA GLY A 11 -1.80 14.26 5.15
C GLY A 11 -0.87 14.12 6.35
N ASP A 12 -1.30 14.66 7.46
CA ASP A 12 -0.53 14.57 8.69
C ASP A 12 -0.96 13.38 9.55
N GLU A 13 -1.85 12.54 9.02
CA GLU A 13 -2.42 11.46 9.79
C GLU A 13 -1.81 10.13 9.41
N GLN A 14 -1.88 9.22 10.35
CA GLN A 14 -1.34 7.89 10.18
C GLN A 14 -2.21 6.90 10.93
N VAL A 15 -2.53 5.80 10.26
CA VAL A 15 -3.25 4.70 10.90
C VAL A 15 -2.33 3.50 10.86
N VAL A 16 -1.88 3.08 12.03
CA VAL A 16 -0.97 1.95 12.15
C VAL A 16 -1.77 0.66 12.19
N ASP A 17 -1.37 -0.29 11.33
CA ASP A 17 -1.99 -1.60 11.32
C ASP A 17 -1.38 -2.44 12.44
N GLU A 18 -2.19 -2.81 13.41
CA GLU A 18 -1.70 -3.56 14.56
C GLU A 18 -1.91 -5.06 14.40
N ASP A 19 -2.76 -5.47 13.48
CA ASP A 19 -3.08 -6.88 13.31
C ASP A 19 -2.31 -7.53 12.19
N GLY A 20 -2.16 -6.83 11.08
CA GLY A 20 -1.46 -7.38 9.94
C GLY A 20 -2.24 -8.49 9.25
N ILE A 21 -1.67 -9.01 8.19
CA ILE A 21 -2.27 -10.08 7.40
C ILE A 21 -1.15 -10.95 6.85
N ASP A 22 -1.37 -12.25 6.85
CA ASP A 22 -0.44 -13.19 6.26
C ASP A 22 -0.53 -13.14 4.74
N HIS A 23 0.62 -13.16 4.11
CA HIS A 23 0.69 -13.22 2.65
C HIS A 23 1.73 -14.25 2.24
N PHE A 24 1.59 -14.70 1.02
CA PHE A 24 2.46 -15.73 0.50
C PHE A 24 3.91 -15.25 0.44
N ASP A 25 4.11 -14.02 -0.07
CA ASP A 25 5.44 -13.44 -0.16
C ASP A 25 5.33 -11.92 -0.24
N VAL A 26 6.47 -11.26 -0.36
CA VAL A 26 6.51 -9.80 -0.43
C VAL A 26 5.72 -9.27 -1.62
N GLY A 27 5.84 -9.92 -2.77
CA GLY A 27 5.11 -9.48 -3.97
C GLY A 27 3.61 -9.49 -3.76
N SER A 28 3.11 -10.54 -3.13
CA SER A 28 1.69 -10.65 -2.82
C SER A 28 1.27 -9.55 -1.85
N ALA A 29 2.10 -9.27 -0.86
CA ALA A 29 1.79 -8.23 0.12
C ALA A 29 1.77 -6.86 -0.53
N VAL A 30 2.72 -6.58 -1.41
CA VAL A 30 2.77 -5.28 -2.10
C VAL A 30 1.55 -5.12 -3.00
N TYR A 31 1.16 -6.19 -3.69
CA TYR A 31 -0.03 -6.15 -4.52
C TYR A 31 -1.27 -5.83 -3.68
N TYR A 32 -1.37 -6.46 -2.52
CA TYR A 32 -2.49 -6.20 -1.62
C TYR A 32 -2.48 -4.75 -1.14
N GLY A 33 -1.31 -4.22 -0.81
CA GLY A 33 -1.18 -2.84 -0.41
C GLY A 33 -1.61 -1.88 -1.50
N GLN A 34 -1.26 -2.20 -2.75
CA GLN A 34 -1.67 -1.39 -3.88
C GLN A 34 -3.20 -1.39 -4.03
N ARG A 35 -3.83 -2.53 -3.79
CA ARG A 35 -5.28 -2.60 -3.87
C ARG A 35 -5.94 -1.77 -2.80
N ILE A 36 -5.36 -1.77 -1.59
CA ILE A 36 -5.87 -0.92 -0.52
C ILE A 36 -5.77 0.55 -0.93
N ALA A 37 -4.60 0.93 -1.42
CA ALA A 37 -4.37 2.32 -1.83
C ALA A 37 -5.34 2.74 -2.91
N ASP A 38 -5.55 1.88 -3.90
CA ASP A 38 -6.45 2.20 -5.00
C ASP A 38 -7.89 2.34 -4.53
N LYS A 39 -8.30 1.45 -3.63
CA LYS A 39 -9.68 1.45 -3.17
C LYS A 39 -10.00 2.69 -2.34
N ILE A 40 -9.12 3.03 -1.41
CA ILE A 40 -9.33 4.16 -0.52
C ILE A 40 -9.00 5.46 -1.23
N GLY A 41 -7.95 5.46 -2.04
CA GLY A 41 -7.46 6.66 -2.70
C GLY A 41 -8.37 7.19 -3.78
N ARG A 42 -9.42 6.44 -4.14
CA ARG A 42 -10.40 6.96 -5.08
C ARG A 42 -11.25 8.05 -4.48
N ASP A 43 -11.33 8.05 -3.16
CA ASP A 43 -12.05 9.10 -2.45
C ASP A 43 -11.23 10.38 -2.53
N ALA A 44 -11.89 11.48 -2.90
CA ALA A 44 -11.20 12.77 -3.08
C ALA A 44 -10.47 13.19 -1.80
N ASP A 45 -10.99 12.80 -0.66
CA ASP A 45 -10.39 13.18 0.62
C ASP A 45 -9.10 12.44 0.91
N TYR A 46 -8.80 11.38 0.15
CA TYR A 46 -7.64 10.55 0.41
C TYR A 46 -6.72 10.44 -0.79
N THR A 47 -6.69 11.48 -1.63
CA THR A 47 -5.87 11.44 -2.84
C THR A 47 -4.38 11.36 -2.53
N SER A 48 -3.97 11.79 -1.34
CA SER A 48 -2.56 11.74 -0.94
C SER A 48 -2.23 10.49 -0.14
N LEU A 49 -3.15 9.55 -0.08
CA LEU A 49 -2.93 8.33 0.71
C LEU A 49 -1.77 7.53 0.19
N LYS A 50 -0.96 7.04 1.12
CA LYS A 50 0.08 6.07 0.83
C LYS A 50 -0.06 4.92 1.80
N VAL A 51 0.21 3.72 1.32
CA VAL A 51 0.20 2.52 2.15
C VAL A 51 1.62 2.04 2.30
N HIS A 52 2.07 1.93 3.54
CA HIS A 52 3.40 1.42 3.85
C HIS A 52 3.29 -0.06 4.16
N VAL A 53 3.90 -0.89 3.35
CA VAL A 53 3.93 -2.33 3.59
C VAL A 53 5.13 -2.60 4.49
N ARG A 54 4.85 -3.08 5.68
CA ARG A 54 5.85 -3.21 6.73
C ARG A 54 6.02 -4.66 7.15
N ALA A 55 7.27 -5.06 7.34
CA ALA A 55 7.58 -6.39 7.84
C ALA A 55 7.44 -6.42 9.36
N PRO A 56 7.34 -7.62 9.95
CA PRO A 56 7.20 -7.74 11.40
C PRO A 56 8.34 -7.10 12.19
N ASP A 57 9.52 -7.04 11.62
CA ASP A 57 10.67 -6.45 12.29
C ASP A 57 10.69 -4.93 12.20
N GLY A 58 9.69 -4.35 11.57
CA GLY A 58 9.59 -2.89 11.44
C GLY A 58 10.12 -2.33 10.15
N CYS A 59 10.73 -3.15 9.31
CA CYS A 59 11.24 -2.69 8.02
C CYS A 59 10.11 -2.30 7.09
N ILE A 60 10.24 -1.14 6.45
CA ILE A 60 9.30 -0.73 5.41
C ILE A 60 9.78 -1.37 4.11
N LEU A 61 8.94 -2.24 3.57
CA LEU A 61 9.29 -2.98 2.36
C LEU A 61 8.87 -2.26 1.10
N ALA A 62 7.79 -1.50 1.17
CA ALA A 62 7.28 -0.78 0.02
C ALA A 62 6.37 0.33 0.47
N ILE A 63 6.28 1.38 -0.32
CA ILE A 63 5.35 2.46 -0.11
C ILE A 63 4.59 2.61 -1.42
N VAL A 64 3.28 2.41 -1.37
CA VAL A 64 2.47 2.46 -2.58
C VAL A 64 1.42 3.54 -2.44
N ALA A 65 1.14 4.22 -3.55
CA ALA A 65 0.15 5.27 -3.59
C ALA A 65 -1.01 4.83 -4.47
N ALA A 66 -2.14 5.51 -4.32
CA ALA A 66 -3.29 5.21 -5.13
C ALA A 66 -2.99 5.48 -6.60
N SER A 67 -3.47 4.59 -7.45
CA SER A 67 -3.41 4.82 -8.88
C SER A 67 -4.45 5.87 -9.24
N SER A 68 -4.07 6.79 -10.12
CA SER A 68 -5.04 7.75 -10.64
C SER A 68 -5.93 7.03 -11.66
N GLY A 69 -6.78 7.81 -12.32
CA GLY A 69 -7.58 7.25 -13.38
C GLY A 69 -6.75 6.64 -14.49
N ARG A 70 -5.49 7.03 -14.57
CA ARG A 70 -4.56 6.49 -15.56
C ARG A 70 -3.47 5.67 -14.90
N GLY A 71 -3.80 5.09 -13.78
CA GLY A 71 -2.82 4.31 -13.03
C GLY A 71 -2.23 3.17 -13.81
N TYR A 72 -3.00 2.60 -14.71
CA TYR A 72 -2.49 1.52 -15.51
C TYR A 72 -1.29 1.96 -16.35
N GLU A 73 -1.24 3.21 -16.74
CA GLU A 73 -0.10 3.71 -17.47
C GLU A 73 1.13 3.76 -16.58
N GLN A 74 0.93 4.17 -15.36
CA GLN A 74 2.03 4.23 -14.40
C GLN A 74 2.55 2.84 -14.11
N VAL A 75 1.65 1.90 -13.97
CA VAL A 75 2.05 0.52 -13.73
C VAL A 75 2.89 0.01 -14.88
N ALA A 76 2.50 0.31 -16.11
CA ALA A 76 3.25 -0.11 -17.27
C ALA A 76 4.65 0.48 -17.27
N LEU A 77 4.78 1.72 -16.83
CA LEU A 77 6.08 2.36 -16.76
C LEU A 77 6.96 1.75 -15.69
N ILE A 78 6.36 1.39 -14.58
CA ILE A 78 7.10 0.83 -13.46
C ILE A 78 7.43 -0.62 -13.68
N GLY A 79 6.56 -1.30 -14.37
CA GLY A 79 6.69 -2.75 -14.56
C GLY A 79 7.87 -3.17 -15.38
N ARG A 80 8.64 -2.24 -15.86
CA ARG A 80 9.77 -2.55 -16.65
C ARG A 80 10.98 -2.71 -15.96
#